data_2dfc1d6354e6eb8285ab5142300e3fd4
#
_entry.id   2dfc1d6354e6eb8285ab5142300e3fd4
#
_cell.length_a   1.000
_cell.length_b   1.000
_cell.length_c   1.000
_cell.angle_alpha   90.00
_cell.angle_beta   90.00
_cell.angle_gamma   90.00
#
_symmetry.space_group_name_H-M   'P 1'
#
loop_
_entity.id
_entity.type
_entity.pdbx_description
1 polymer ?
#
loop_
_entity_poly.entity_id
_entity_poly.type
_entity_poly.pdbx_seq_one_letter_code
_entity_poly.pdbx_strand_id
1 'polypeptide(L)'
;MIAYLDASVVLRLVLGEPGHLREWDRVHEGVASALTEVECLRTLDRLHQLGRLTADVVAERRAAVYSLLEAVEVMDVSRAVLRRASEPFPTALGTLDAIHLAAAMAWREQRGSGLTFATHDNVLALAAQATGFSVIGGEAPVSRRVSGT
;
A
#
# COMPACT_ATOMS: atom_id res chain seq x y z
N MET A 1 -1.30 3.73 15.93
CA MET A 1 -1.76 2.68 14.97
C MET A 1 -0.54 2.18 14.22
N ILE A 2 -0.37 0.86 14.11
CA ILE A 2 0.62 0.24 13.22
C ILE A 2 -0.08 0.01 11.88
N ALA A 3 0.51 0.47 10.78
CA ALA A 3 -0.10 0.38 9.47
C ALA A 3 0.84 -0.25 8.44
N TYR A 4 0.34 -1.25 7.69
CA TYR A 4 0.98 -1.71 6.48
C TYR A 4 0.67 -0.73 5.35
N LEU A 5 1.72 -0.22 4.73
CA LEU A 5 1.64 0.83 3.70
C LEU A 5 1.82 0.21 2.31
N ASP A 6 0.73 0.13 1.57
CA ASP A 6 0.78 -0.21 0.15
C ASP A 6 1.44 0.91 -0.68
N ALA A 7 1.98 0.58 -1.84
CA ALA A 7 2.63 1.53 -2.74
C ALA A 7 1.74 2.72 -3.12
N SER A 8 0.42 2.52 -3.24
CA SER A 8 -0.53 3.60 -3.53
C SER A 8 -0.56 4.69 -2.45
N VAL A 9 -0.42 4.30 -1.18
CA VAL A 9 -0.35 5.24 -0.06
C VAL A 9 0.96 6.01 -0.07
N VAL A 10 2.08 5.30 -0.22
CA VAL A 10 3.41 5.90 -0.27
C VAL A 10 3.52 6.89 -1.43
N LEU A 11 3.06 6.52 -2.61
CA LEU A 11 3.08 7.39 -3.80
C LEU A 11 2.29 8.68 -3.60
N ARG A 12 1.07 8.61 -3.05
CA ARG A 12 0.28 9.83 -2.80
C ARG A 12 0.95 10.76 -1.80
N LEU A 13 1.57 10.21 -0.76
CA LEU A 13 2.33 11.00 0.20
C LEU A 13 3.54 11.67 -0.46
N VAL A 14 4.33 10.92 -1.20
CA VAL A 14 5.56 11.39 -1.85
C VAL A 14 5.26 12.39 -2.97
N LEU A 15 4.21 12.18 -3.76
CA LEU A 15 3.81 13.06 -4.84
C LEU A 15 3.07 14.31 -4.33
N GLY A 16 2.66 14.34 -3.05
CA GLY A 16 1.88 15.43 -2.48
C GLY A 16 0.49 15.54 -3.11
N GLU A 17 -0.07 14.42 -3.57
CA GLU A 17 -1.39 14.39 -4.20
C GLU A 17 -2.50 14.66 -3.19
N PRO A 18 -3.59 15.36 -3.59
CA PRO A 18 -4.79 15.48 -2.77
C PRO A 18 -5.41 14.09 -2.53
N GLY A 19 -6.01 13.88 -1.36
CA GLY A 19 -6.61 12.60 -0.98
C GLY A 19 -5.59 11.58 -0.45
N HIS A 20 -4.45 12.06 0.09
CA HIS A 20 -3.58 11.22 0.89
C HIS A 20 -4.32 10.67 2.11
N LEU A 21 -3.76 9.66 2.73
CA LEU A 21 -4.36 8.95 3.87
C LEU A 21 -4.77 9.92 4.98
N ARG A 22 -6.06 10.02 5.26
CA ARG A 22 -6.61 10.93 6.30
C ARG A 22 -6.12 10.58 7.69
N GLU A 23 -5.85 9.29 7.93
CA GLU A 23 -5.41 8.74 9.18
C GLU A 23 -3.89 8.80 9.37
N TRP A 24 -3.15 9.46 8.45
CA TRP A 24 -1.69 9.49 8.47
C TRP A 24 -1.11 9.95 9.81
N ASP A 25 -1.67 10.99 10.41
CA ASP A 25 -1.21 11.50 11.70
C ASP A 25 -1.40 10.51 12.88
N ARG A 26 -2.16 9.44 12.67
CA ARG A 26 -2.40 8.38 13.65
C ARG A 26 -1.47 7.19 13.46
N VAL A 27 -0.74 7.14 12.35
CA VAL A 27 0.25 6.09 12.06
C VAL A 27 1.54 6.43 12.80
N HIS A 28 1.86 5.68 13.84
CA HIS A 28 3.09 5.86 14.61
C HIS A 28 4.16 4.81 14.28
N GLU A 29 3.78 3.75 13.57
CA GLU A 29 4.67 2.71 13.09
C GLU A 29 4.18 2.23 11.72
N GLY A 30 5.05 2.31 10.73
CA GLY A 30 4.78 1.86 9.37
C GLY A 30 5.45 0.53 9.08
N VAL A 31 4.77 -0.29 8.29
CA VAL A 31 5.30 -1.53 7.72
C VAL A 31 5.09 -1.47 6.22
N ALA A 32 6.07 -1.85 5.43
CA ALA A 32 5.96 -1.94 3.97
C ALA A 32 6.63 -3.22 3.48
N SER A 33 6.42 -3.61 2.24
CA SER A 33 7.24 -4.65 1.63
C SER A 33 8.36 -4.06 0.78
N ALA A 34 9.42 -4.82 0.52
CA ALA A 34 10.46 -4.44 -0.42
C ALA A 34 9.92 -4.17 -1.84
N LEU A 35 8.75 -4.73 -2.17
CA LEU A 35 8.05 -4.46 -3.42
C LEU A 35 7.60 -2.99 -3.53
N THR A 36 7.24 -2.34 -2.42
CA THR A 36 6.83 -0.94 -2.38
C THR A 36 7.88 -0.01 -2.96
N GLU A 37 9.16 -0.26 -2.67
CA GLU A 37 10.27 0.50 -3.26
C GLU A 37 10.26 0.41 -4.78
N VAL A 38 10.21 -0.81 -5.31
CA VAL A 38 10.23 -1.04 -6.75
C VAL A 38 9.03 -0.38 -7.44
N GLU A 39 7.84 -0.53 -6.91
CA GLU A 39 6.62 0.06 -7.49
C GLU A 39 6.66 1.58 -7.48
N CYS A 40 7.08 2.18 -6.36
CA CYS A 40 7.21 3.64 -6.25
C CYS A 40 8.24 4.19 -7.24
N LEU A 41 9.43 3.61 -7.28
CA LEU A 41 10.50 4.09 -8.14
C LEU A 41 10.19 3.86 -9.63
N ARG A 42 9.55 2.74 -9.98
CA ARG A 42 9.10 2.48 -11.35
C ARG A 42 7.98 3.44 -11.77
N THR A 43 7.09 3.81 -10.86
CA THR A 43 6.05 4.80 -11.14
C THR A 43 6.64 6.19 -11.39
N LEU A 44 7.60 6.62 -10.60
CA LEU A 44 8.31 7.90 -10.81
C LEU A 44 9.05 7.93 -12.15
N ASP A 45 9.73 6.84 -12.51
CA ASP A 45 10.40 6.70 -13.80
C ASP A 45 9.41 6.80 -14.95
N ARG A 46 8.29 6.09 -14.86
CA ARG A 46 7.22 6.15 -15.89
C ARG A 46 6.65 7.55 -16.05
N LEU A 47 6.39 8.28 -14.96
CA LEU A 47 5.89 9.65 -15.02
C LEU A 47 6.92 10.59 -15.67
N HIS A 48 8.20 10.37 -15.43
CA HIS A 48 9.26 11.10 -16.12
C HIS A 48 9.29 10.78 -17.62
N GLN A 49 9.25 9.52 -18.00
CA GLN A 49 9.21 9.08 -19.40
C GLN A 49 8.01 9.66 -20.16
N LEU A 50 6.89 9.86 -19.49
CA LEU A 50 5.69 10.50 -20.05
C LEU A 50 5.74 12.03 -20.04
N GLY A 51 6.85 12.64 -19.60
CA GLY A 51 7.02 14.09 -19.53
C GLY A 51 6.19 14.78 -18.45
N ARG A 52 5.66 14.03 -17.47
CA ARG A 52 4.84 14.57 -16.38
C ARG A 52 5.65 15.06 -15.20
N LEU A 53 6.87 14.58 -15.04
CA LEU A 53 7.83 15.00 -14.02
C LEU A 53 9.16 15.35 -14.67
N THR A 54 9.77 16.45 -14.23
CA THR A 54 11.14 16.81 -14.61
C THR A 54 12.15 15.91 -13.89
N ALA A 55 13.38 15.84 -14.39
CA ALA A 55 14.46 15.06 -13.77
C ALA A 55 14.75 15.51 -12.32
N ASP A 56 14.72 16.81 -12.04
CA ASP A 56 14.94 17.35 -10.70
C ASP A 56 13.83 16.94 -9.72
N VAL A 57 12.58 16.99 -10.16
CA VAL A 57 11.43 16.54 -9.36
C VAL A 57 11.51 15.03 -9.11
N VAL A 58 11.89 14.23 -10.11
CA VAL A 58 12.09 12.78 -9.92
C VAL A 58 13.16 12.51 -8.88
N ALA A 59 14.30 13.20 -8.94
CA ALA A 59 15.39 13.05 -7.95
C ALA A 59 14.90 13.36 -6.52
N GLU A 60 14.16 14.46 -6.36
CA GLU A 60 13.56 14.85 -5.08
C GLU A 60 12.57 13.79 -4.57
N ARG A 61 11.68 13.30 -5.41
CA ARG A 61 10.66 12.30 -5.03
C ARG A 61 11.28 10.94 -4.74
N ARG A 62 12.31 10.55 -5.47
CA ARG A 62 13.09 9.32 -5.15
C ARG A 62 13.72 9.40 -3.77
N ALA A 63 14.34 10.54 -3.42
CA ALA A 63 14.88 10.76 -2.08
C ALA A 63 13.80 10.66 -1.00
N ALA A 64 12.62 11.19 -1.25
CA ALA A 64 11.47 11.09 -0.34
C ALA A 64 10.98 9.64 -0.14
N VAL A 65 10.96 8.83 -1.20
CA VAL A 65 10.65 7.39 -1.10
C VAL A 65 11.65 6.69 -0.20
N TYR A 66 12.94 6.88 -0.42
CA TYR A 66 13.97 6.25 0.42
C TYR A 66 13.88 6.70 1.88
N SER A 67 13.71 8.00 2.14
CA SER A 67 13.55 8.51 3.51
C SER A 67 12.34 7.91 4.23
N LEU A 68 11.22 7.72 3.51
CA LEU A 68 10.05 7.07 4.09
C LEU A 68 10.33 5.60 4.40
N LEU A 69 10.96 4.87 3.48
CA LEU A 69 11.26 3.45 3.66
C LEU A 69 12.30 3.21 4.77
N GLU A 70 13.24 4.14 4.99
CA GLU A 70 14.17 4.10 6.12
C GLU A 70 13.46 4.29 7.48
N ALA A 71 12.31 4.97 7.49
CA ALA A 71 11.53 5.24 8.69
C ALA A 71 10.52 4.15 9.06
N VAL A 72 10.34 3.14 8.22
CA VAL A 72 9.37 2.05 8.42
C VAL A 72 10.06 0.68 8.44
N GLU A 73 9.37 -0.32 8.98
CA GLU A 73 9.83 -1.71 8.88
C GLU A 73 9.56 -2.24 7.47
N VAL A 74 10.60 -2.64 6.76
CA VAL A 74 10.47 -3.19 5.40
C VAL A 74 10.56 -4.71 5.45
N MET A 75 9.47 -5.37 5.03
CA MET A 75 9.37 -6.82 4.90
C MET A 75 10.02 -7.29 3.60
N ASP A 76 10.90 -8.26 3.70
CA ASP A 76 11.46 -8.92 2.52
C ASP A 76 10.40 -9.68 1.74
N VAL A 77 10.46 -9.64 0.42
CA VAL A 77 9.69 -10.50 -0.47
C VAL A 77 10.39 -11.87 -0.54
N SER A 78 10.31 -12.58 0.57
CA SER A 78 10.92 -13.89 0.74
C SER A 78 10.20 -14.96 -0.08
N ARG A 79 10.87 -16.14 -0.23
CA ARG A 79 10.22 -17.29 -0.86
C ARG A 79 8.95 -17.73 -0.12
N ALA A 80 8.89 -17.58 1.19
CA ALA A 80 7.70 -17.87 1.99
C ALA A 80 6.56 -16.90 1.67
N VAL A 81 6.85 -15.60 1.55
CA VAL A 81 5.87 -14.58 1.13
C VAL A 81 5.35 -14.87 -0.28
N LEU A 82 6.24 -15.19 -1.23
CA LEU A 82 5.84 -15.53 -2.61
C LEU A 82 4.97 -16.78 -2.67
N ARG A 83 5.29 -17.80 -1.87
CA ARG A 83 4.48 -19.03 -1.77
C ARG A 83 3.09 -18.71 -1.23
N ARG A 84 3.00 -17.89 -0.18
CA ARG A 84 1.71 -17.44 0.37
C ARG A 84 0.91 -16.65 -0.67
N ALA A 85 1.56 -15.75 -1.42
CA ALA A 85 0.93 -14.98 -2.49
C ALA A 85 0.40 -15.85 -3.65
N SER A 86 0.92 -17.07 -3.81
CA SER A 86 0.50 -18.03 -4.83
C SER A 86 -0.73 -18.86 -4.44
N GLU A 87 -1.15 -18.80 -3.17
CA GLU A 87 -2.33 -19.51 -2.69
C GLU A 87 -3.62 -18.75 -3.03
N PRO A 88 -4.78 -19.43 -3.05
CA PRO A 88 -6.06 -18.76 -3.26
C PRO A 88 -6.36 -17.72 -2.20
N PHE A 89 -6.92 -16.59 -2.62
CA PHE A 89 -7.49 -15.56 -1.74
C PHE A 89 -9.03 -15.56 -1.84
N PRO A 90 -9.74 -15.05 -0.83
CA PRO A 90 -11.20 -14.97 -0.85
C PRO A 90 -11.77 -14.11 -1.99
N THR A 91 -10.98 -13.18 -2.52
CA THR A 91 -11.34 -12.29 -3.62
C THR A 91 -10.29 -12.35 -4.73
N ALA A 92 -10.65 -11.93 -5.94
CA ALA A 92 -9.69 -11.87 -7.06
C ALA A 92 -8.64 -10.81 -6.83
N LEU A 93 -7.36 -11.17 -6.96
CA LEU A 93 -6.22 -10.29 -6.82
C LEU A 93 -5.24 -10.44 -7.98
N GLY A 94 -4.63 -9.32 -8.38
CA GLY A 94 -3.45 -9.32 -9.23
C GLY A 94 -2.20 -9.78 -8.46
N THR A 95 -1.15 -10.10 -9.19
CA THR A 95 0.09 -10.66 -8.63
C THR A 95 0.75 -9.73 -7.60
N LEU A 96 0.88 -8.44 -7.90
CA LEU A 96 1.52 -7.48 -7.00
C LEU A 96 0.70 -7.28 -5.71
N ASP A 97 -0.62 -7.17 -5.83
CA ASP A 97 -1.53 -7.04 -4.70
C ASP A 97 -1.49 -8.29 -3.80
N ALA A 98 -1.41 -9.48 -4.40
CA ALA A 98 -1.26 -10.73 -3.66
C ALA A 98 0.05 -10.76 -2.86
N ILE A 99 1.15 -10.23 -3.40
CA ILE A 99 2.44 -10.14 -2.70
C ILE A 99 2.35 -9.15 -1.53
N HIS A 100 1.73 -7.98 -1.72
CA HIS A 100 1.51 -7.03 -0.65
C HIS A 100 0.68 -7.62 0.48
N LEU A 101 -0.43 -8.25 0.14
CA LEU A 101 -1.30 -8.85 1.14
C LEU A 101 -0.61 -10.01 1.87
N ALA A 102 0.13 -10.85 1.16
CA ALA A 102 0.92 -11.95 1.75
C ALA A 102 2.01 -11.43 2.71
N ALA A 103 2.70 -10.33 2.36
CA ALA A 103 3.69 -9.71 3.23
C ALA A 103 3.06 -9.17 4.53
N ALA A 104 1.92 -8.49 4.44
CA ALA A 104 1.18 -8.02 5.60
C ALA A 104 0.69 -9.18 6.48
N MET A 105 0.21 -10.27 5.89
CA MET A 105 -0.20 -11.48 6.62
C MET A 105 0.97 -12.12 7.34
N ALA A 106 2.15 -12.24 6.68
CA ALA A 106 3.35 -12.78 7.29
C ALA A 106 3.82 -11.93 8.48
N TRP A 107 3.78 -10.61 8.37
CA TRP A 107 4.09 -9.72 9.48
C TRP A 107 3.13 -9.93 10.67
N ARG A 108 1.83 -9.99 10.40
CA ARG A 108 0.80 -10.21 11.42
C ARG A 108 0.99 -11.56 12.12
N GLU A 109 1.36 -12.62 11.41
CA GLU A 109 1.64 -13.93 11.97
C GLU A 109 2.88 -13.93 12.89
N GLN A 110 3.89 -13.12 12.57
CA GLN A 110 5.13 -13.02 13.35
C GLN A 110 4.99 -12.09 14.58
N ARG A 111 4.23 -11.00 14.46
CA ARG A 111 4.18 -9.93 15.47
C ARG A 111 2.85 -9.87 16.24
N GLY A 112 1.84 -10.62 15.82
CA GLY A 112 0.52 -10.63 16.43
C GLY A 112 -0.49 -9.71 15.76
N SER A 113 -1.70 -9.65 16.30
CA SER A 113 -2.80 -8.79 15.81
C SER A 113 -2.52 -7.32 16.07
N GLY A 114 -3.13 -6.44 15.28
CA GLY A 114 -3.04 -4.98 15.46
C GLY A 114 -2.49 -4.24 14.25
N LEU A 115 -2.14 -4.94 13.17
CA LEU A 115 -1.77 -4.33 11.91
C LEU A 115 -3.02 -3.88 11.14
N THR A 116 -3.09 -2.59 10.83
CA THR A 116 -4.08 -2.01 9.92
C THR A 116 -3.52 -2.00 8.51
N PHE A 117 -4.31 -2.33 7.50
CA PHE A 117 -3.88 -2.30 6.11
C PHE A 117 -4.26 -0.96 5.48
N ALA A 118 -3.27 -0.20 5.00
CA ALA A 118 -3.47 1.09 4.36
C ALA A 118 -3.29 0.97 2.85
N THR A 119 -4.34 1.26 2.09
CA THR A 119 -4.31 1.26 0.63
C THR A 119 -5.35 2.20 0.05
N HIS A 120 -5.07 2.77 -1.12
CA HIS A 120 -6.04 3.53 -1.93
C HIS A 120 -6.61 2.67 -3.08
N ASP A 121 -6.18 1.42 -3.19
CA ASP A 121 -6.72 0.47 -4.16
C ASP A 121 -7.93 -0.27 -3.56
N ASN A 122 -9.10 -0.12 -4.19
CA ASN A 122 -10.33 -0.71 -3.69
C ASN A 122 -10.37 -2.24 -3.80
N VAL A 123 -9.70 -2.81 -4.80
CA VAL A 123 -9.62 -4.26 -4.99
C VAL A 123 -8.75 -4.87 -3.88
N LEU A 124 -7.61 -4.27 -3.61
CA LEU A 124 -6.72 -4.68 -2.52
C LEU A 124 -7.36 -4.45 -1.14
N ALA A 125 -8.07 -3.33 -0.96
CA ALA A 125 -8.82 -3.05 0.27
C ALA A 125 -9.85 -4.15 0.58
N LEU A 126 -10.63 -4.56 -0.42
CA LEU A 126 -11.62 -5.65 -0.28
C LEU A 126 -10.95 -6.97 0.12
N ALA A 127 -9.84 -7.32 -0.53
CA ALA A 127 -9.09 -8.54 -0.22
C ALA A 127 -8.51 -8.51 1.19
N ALA A 128 -7.95 -7.38 1.61
CA ALA A 128 -7.43 -7.20 2.96
C ALA A 128 -8.53 -7.35 4.02
N GLN A 129 -9.71 -6.76 3.80
CA GLN A 129 -10.88 -6.95 4.68
C GLN A 129 -11.31 -8.41 4.74
N ALA A 130 -11.39 -9.08 3.59
CA ALA A 130 -11.78 -10.49 3.51
C ALA A 130 -10.79 -11.44 4.21
N THR A 131 -9.54 -11.01 4.40
CA THR A 131 -8.50 -11.74 5.16
C THR A 131 -8.36 -11.27 6.62
N GLY A 132 -9.29 -10.44 7.09
CA GLY A 132 -9.43 -10.05 8.49
C GLY A 132 -8.59 -8.84 8.91
N PHE A 133 -8.14 -8.00 7.98
CA PHE A 133 -7.52 -6.72 8.32
C PHE A 133 -8.57 -5.62 8.52
N SER A 134 -8.33 -4.72 9.47
CA SER A 134 -8.90 -3.38 9.41
C SER A 134 -8.24 -2.62 8.27
N VAL A 135 -9.00 -1.87 7.48
CA VAL A 135 -8.49 -1.17 6.30
C VAL A 135 -8.75 0.32 6.41
N ILE A 136 -7.77 1.12 6.00
CA ILE A 136 -7.85 2.58 5.88
C ILE A 136 -7.40 3.02 4.48
N GLY A 137 -7.85 4.19 4.05
CA GLY A 137 -7.48 4.79 2.76
C GLY A 137 -8.36 4.38 1.57
N GLY A 138 -9.19 3.34 1.69
CA GLY A 138 -10.19 3.00 0.68
C GLY A 138 -11.25 4.09 0.59
N GLU A 139 -11.81 4.32 -0.60
CA GLU A 139 -13.00 5.15 -0.73
C GLU A 139 -14.14 4.50 0.06
N ALA A 140 -14.83 5.29 0.89
CA ALA A 140 -16.05 4.82 1.54
C ALA A 140 -17.01 4.33 0.44
N PRO A 141 -17.67 3.17 0.62
CA PRO A 141 -18.65 2.71 -0.35
C PRO A 141 -19.66 3.84 -0.58
N VAL A 142 -19.78 4.27 -1.84
CA VAL A 142 -20.80 5.25 -2.23
C VAL A 142 -22.13 4.65 -1.79
N SER A 143 -22.69 5.20 -0.73
CA SER A 143 -24.03 4.87 -0.29
C SER A 143 -24.97 5.17 -1.46
N ARG A 144 -25.37 4.17 -2.20
CA ARG A 144 -26.52 4.27 -3.12
C ARG A 144 -27.69 4.64 -2.24
N ARG A 145 -28.02 5.92 -2.20
CA ARG A 145 -29.36 6.33 -1.77
C ARG A 145 -30.32 5.62 -2.73
N VAL A 146 -30.96 4.60 -2.23
CA VAL A 146 -32.16 4.09 -2.86
C VAL A 146 -33.16 5.22 -2.74
N SER A 147 -33.34 5.98 -3.82
CA SER A 147 -34.48 6.89 -3.96
C SER A 147 -35.71 5.99 -4.10
N GLY A 148 -36.34 5.72 -2.95
CA GLY A 148 -37.67 5.14 -2.91
C GLY A 148 -38.66 6.19 -3.39
N THR A 149 -39.33 5.87 -4.42
CA THR A 149 -40.68 6.40 -4.76
C THR A 149 -41.70 5.52 -4.12
#